data_26f15777aa6b8b29496be80db3c4fcbf
#
_entry.id   26f15777aa6b8b29496be80db3c4fcbf
#
_cell.length_a   1.000
_cell.length_b   1.000
_cell.length_c   1.000
_cell.angle_alpha   90.00
_cell.angle_beta   90.00
_cell.angle_gamma   90.00
#
_symmetry.space_group_name_H-M   'P 1'
#
loop_
_entity.id
_entity.type
_entity.pdbx_description
1 polymer ?
#
loop_
_entity_poly.entity_id
_entity_poly.type
_entity_poly.pdbx_seq_one_letter_code
_entity_poly.pdbx_strand_id
1 'polypeptide(L)'
;MPVSAKDRAPASTHKKVVVLLLDRTPIKGYVIPGTLGHEESIDLLTPDGEHRSIPLPSVKCVYFVREFQTPFQPERKIFLSRPKLDGLWVRLRFRDEDVMEGLVGNDLLDLLDTGVQITPPDLHGNSLRIFIPRSALEEMKVLGVVGAARRTSQELRGVSSSQSKLFSE
;
A
#
# COMPACT_ATOMS: atom_id res chain seq x y z
N MET A 1 -33.07 -22.68 -7.53
CA MET A 1 -32.04 -23.40 -6.80
C MET A 1 -31.36 -22.46 -5.83
N PRO A 2 -31.22 -22.81 -4.56
CA PRO A 2 -30.52 -21.93 -3.63
C PRO A 2 -29.05 -21.86 -4.05
N VAL A 3 -28.58 -20.66 -4.27
CA VAL A 3 -27.16 -20.42 -4.52
C VAL A 3 -26.40 -20.83 -3.26
N SER A 4 -25.44 -21.72 -3.41
CA SER A 4 -24.59 -22.17 -2.31
C SER A 4 -23.94 -20.94 -1.63
N ALA A 5 -23.87 -20.96 -0.31
CA ALA A 5 -23.21 -19.88 0.45
C ALA A 5 -21.75 -19.62 0.03
N LYS A 6 -21.17 -20.55 -0.73
CA LYS A 6 -19.80 -20.44 -1.29
C LYS A 6 -19.67 -19.43 -2.44
N ASP A 7 -20.77 -19.08 -3.11
CA ASP A 7 -20.74 -18.20 -4.30
C ASP A 7 -21.10 -16.75 -3.99
N ARG A 8 -21.31 -16.40 -2.72
CA ARG A 8 -21.55 -15.01 -2.35
C ARG A 8 -20.22 -14.26 -2.35
N ALA A 9 -20.05 -13.38 -3.34
CA ALA A 9 -18.98 -12.40 -3.32
C ALA A 9 -19.05 -11.63 -2.00
N PRO A 10 -17.91 -11.42 -1.30
CA PRO A 10 -17.91 -10.63 -0.07
C PRO A 10 -18.45 -9.23 -0.34
N ALA A 11 -19.03 -8.62 0.68
CA ALA A 11 -19.52 -7.25 0.60
C ALA A 11 -18.44 -6.32 0.02
N SER A 12 -18.86 -5.26 -0.69
CA SER A 12 -17.95 -4.32 -1.38
C SER A 12 -16.88 -3.69 -0.48
N THR A 13 -17.07 -3.73 0.83
CA THR A 13 -16.11 -3.27 1.84
C THR A 13 -14.90 -4.19 2.03
N HIS A 14 -15.01 -5.45 1.65
CA HIS A 14 -13.92 -6.42 1.75
C HIS A 14 -13.07 -6.39 0.48
N LYS A 15 -11.75 -6.44 0.66
CA LYS A 15 -10.79 -6.44 -0.45
C LYS A 15 -9.96 -7.71 -0.44
N LYS A 16 -9.65 -8.20 -1.64
CA LYS A 16 -8.79 -9.37 -1.84
C LYS A 16 -7.36 -9.03 -1.42
N VAL A 17 -6.80 -9.87 -0.58
CA VAL A 17 -5.41 -9.74 -0.15
C VAL A 17 -4.68 -11.07 -0.17
N VAL A 18 -3.36 -10.99 -0.26
CA VAL A 18 -2.45 -12.08 0.05
C VAL A 18 -1.57 -11.61 1.20
N VAL A 19 -1.69 -12.25 2.34
CA VAL A 19 -0.83 -11.99 3.50
C VAL A 19 0.40 -12.87 3.36
N LEU A 20 1.55 -12.25 3.20
CA LEU A 20 2.83 -12.94 3.15
C LEU A 20 3.44 -12.94 4.54
N LEU A 21 3.63 -14.11 5.14
CA LEU A 21 4.25 -14.27 6.44
C LEU A 21 5.78 -14.09 6.36
N LEU A 22 6.43 -13.94 7.50
CA LEU A 22 7.89 -13.81 7.56
C LEU A 22 8.62 -15.05 7.03
N ASP A 23 8.03 -16.22 7.14
CA ASP A 23 8.53 -17.47 6.54
C ASP A 23 8.22 -17.60 5.04
N ARG A 24 7.64 -16.54 4.45
CA ARG A 24 7.23 -16.45 3.04
C ARG A 24 6.04 -17.32 2.66
N THR A 25 5.27 -17.84 3.61
CA THR A 25 4.01 -18.53 3.35
C THR A 25 2.93 -17.51 2.95
N PRO A 26 2.30 -17.64 1.77
CA PRO A 26 1.19 -16.78 1.38
C PRO A 26 -0.14 -17.31 1.91
N ILE A 27 -0.96 -16.42 2.45
CA ILE A 27 -2.32 -16.73 2.91
C ILE A 27 -3.29 -15.82 2.15
N LYS A 28 -4.16 -16.40 1.36
CA LYS A 28 -5.18 -15.69 0.58
C LYS A 28 -6.41 -15.41 1.43
N GLY A 29 -7.03 -14.26 1.21
CA GLY A 29 -8.29 -13.94 1.87
C GLY A 29 -8.78 -12.53 1.60
N TYR A 30 -9.70 -12.09 2.44
CA TYR A 30 -10.36 -10.80 2.35
C TYR A 30 -10.18 -10.06 3.66
N VAL A 31 -9.91 -8.76 3.58
CA VAL A 31 -9.81 -7.87 4.73
C VAL A 31 -10.68 -6.63 4.52
N ILE A 32 -11.04 -5.99 5.63
CA ILE A 32 -11.62 -4.64 5.60
C ILE A 32 -10.45 -3.66 5.66
N PRO A 33 -10.17 -2.88 4.59
CA PRO A 33 -8.98 -2.03 4.54
C PRO A 33 -8.87 -1.02 5.68
N GLY A 34 -10.00 -0.52 6.17
CA GLY A 34 -10.04 0.47 7.24
C GLY A 34 -9.57 -0.05 8.60
N THR A 35 -9.54 -1.36 8.81
CA THR A 35 -9.03 -1.96 10.06
C THR A 35 -7.54 -2.22 10.02
N LEU A 36 -6.97 -2.29 8.82
CA LEU A 36 -5.56 -2.63 8.63
C LEU A 36 -4.66 -1.48 9.07
N GLY A 37 -3.71 -1.78 9.93
CA GLY A 37 -2.76 -0.79 10.43
C GLY A 37 -3.18 -0.07 11.71
N HIS A 38 -4.36 -0.36 12.23
CA HIS A 38 -4.90 0.20 13.48
C HIS A 38 -4.94 -0.82 14.62
N GLU A 39 -4.75 -2.10 14.32
CA GLU A 39 -4.80 -3.21 15.26
C GLU A 39 -3.51 -4.01 15.21
N GLU A 40 -3.23 -4.75 16.27
CA GLU A 40 -2.03 -5.59 16.39
C GLU A 40 -2.14 -6.92 15.63
N SER A 41 -3.30 -7.20 15.06
CA SER A 41 -3.56 -8.41 14.27
C SER A 41 -4.37 -8.06 13.02
N ILE A 42 -4.32 -8.96 12.05
CA ILE A 42 -5.09 -8.86 10.80
C ILE A 42 -6.23 -9.87 10.88
N ASP A 43 -7.46 -9.37 10.80
CA ASP A 43 -8.64 -10.22 10.67
C ASP A 43 -8.85 -10.57 9.20
N LEU A 44 -8.60 -11.82 8.86
CA LEU A 44 -8.67 -12.34 7.52
C LEU A 44 -9.87 -13.29 7.37
N LEU A 45 -10.71 -13.03 6.38
CA LEU A 45 -11.71 -13.98 5.93
C LEU A 45 -11.12 -14.80 4.79
N THR A 46 -10.93 -16.10 5.02
CA THR A 46 -10.40 -16.99 3.97
C THR A 46 -11.44 -17.20 2.86
N PRO A 47 -11.03 -17.64 1.65
CA PRO A 47 -11.97 -17.94 0.58
C PRO A 47 -12.96 -19.06 0.96
N ASP A 48 -12.59 -19.93 1.89
CA ASP A 48 -13.46 -21.02 2.41
C ASP A 48 -14.48 -20.53 3.45
N GLY A 49 -14.43 -19.25 3.84
CA GLY A 49 -15.36 -18.64 4.78
C GLY A 49 -14.93 -18.72 6.25
N GLU A 50 -13.70 -19.09 6.52
CA GLU A 50 -13.15 -19.11 7.88
C GLU A 50 -12.57 -17.75 8.26
N HIS A 51 -12.75 -17.38 9.52
CA HIS A 51 -12.08 -16.21 10.09
C HIS A 51 -10.75 -16.61 10.70
N ARG A 52 -9.69 -15.89 10.33
CA ARG A 52 -8.36 -16.09 10.90
C ARG A 52 -7.82 -14.74 11.41
N SER A 53 -7.28 -14.75 12.61
CA SER A 53 -6.55 -13.62 13.16
C SER A 53 -5.05 -13.87 13.04
N ILE A 54 -4.34 -13.01 12.33
CA ILE A 54 -2.91 -13.16 12.06
C ILE A 54 -2.18 -12.05 12.82
N PRO A 55 -1.30 -12.36 13.78
CA PRO A 55 -0.54 -11.35 14.50
C PRO A 55 0.39 -10.59 13.56
N LEU A 56 0.42 -9.25 13.66
CA LEU A 56 1.30 -8.43 12.83
C LEU A 56 2.79 -8.81 12.91
N PRO A 57 3.33 -9.20 14.09
CA PRO A 57 4.73 -9.61 14.18
C PRO A 57 5.10 -10.82 13.30
N SER A 58 4.13 -11.62 12.88
CA SER A 58 4.35 -12.77 11.97
C SER A 58 4.23 -12.41 10.49
N VAL A 59 3.82 -11.18 10.17
CA VAL A 59 3.53 -10.74 8.79
C VAL A 59 4.69 -9.96 8.21
N LYS A 60 5.08 -10.29 6.99
CA LYS A 60 6.03 -9.51 6.20
C LYS A 60 5.32 -8.41 5.41
N CYS A 61 4.32 -8.77 4.60
CA CYS A 61 3.56 -7.84 3.77
C CYS A 61 2.11 -8.30 3.60
N VAL A 62 1.22 -7.36 3.33
CA VAL A 62 -0.14 -7.62 2.87
C VAL A 62 -0.32 -7.00 1.49
N TYR A 63 -0.48 -7.85 0.49
CA TYR A 63 -0.68 -7.42 -0.89
C TYR A 63 -2.18 -7.31 -1.18
N PHE A 64 -2.65 -6.12 -1.53
CA PHE A 64 -3.99 -5.93 -2.10
C PHE A 64 -3.93 -6.31 -3.57
N VAL A 65 -4.65 -7.36 -3.95
CA VAL A 65 -4.54 -7.94 -5.29
C VAL A 65 -5.85 -7.80 -6.07
N ARG A 66 -5.72 -7.74 -7.41
CA ARG A 66 -6.89 -7.78 -8.30
C ARG A 66 -7.49 -9.17 -8.33
N GLU A 67 -6.65 -10.19 -8.45
CA GLU A 67 -7.03 -11.60 -8.52
C GLU A 67 -6.10 -12.46 -7.68
N PHE A 68 -6.64 -13.55 -7.15
CA PHE A 68 -5.82 -14.56 -6.50
C PHE A 68 -5.08 -15.40 -7.54
N GLN A 69 -3.75 -15.43 -7.42
CA GLN A 69 -2.86 -16.21 -8.26
C GLN A 69 -2.34 -17.43 -7.50
N THR A 70 -2.21 -18.56 -8.19
CA THR A 70 -1.65 -19.78 -7.63
C THR A 70 -0.56 -20.33 -8.56
N PRO A 71 0.73 -20.38 -8.15
CA PRO A 71 1.26 -19.83 -6.91
C PRO A 71 1.26 -18.29 -6.89
N PHE A 72 1.26 -17.70 -5.70
CA PHE A 72 1.45 -16.26 -5.55
C PHE A 72 2.87 -15.88 -5.94
N GLN A 73 2.99 -14.94 -6.86
CA GLN A 73 4.27 -14.39 -7.29
C GLN A 73 4.30 -12.89 -7.08
N PRO A 74 5.17 -12.39 -6.19
CA PRO A 74 5.39 -10.96 -6.04
C PRO A 74 5.92 -10.38 -7.35
N GLU A 75 5.46 -9.20 -7.69
CA GLU A 75 5.87 -8.49 -8.89
C GLU A 75 7.17 -7.72 -8.63
N ARG A 76 7.57 -6.92 -9.62
CA ARG A 76 8.76 -6.08 -9.55
C ARG A 76 8.76 -5.20 -8.28
N LYS A 77 9.88 -5.21 -7.55
CA LYS A 77 10.03 -4.55 -6.26
C LYS A 77 10.67 -3.16 -6.34
N ILE A 78 11.27 -2.81 -7.46
CA ILE A 78 11.97 -1.52 -7.64
C ILE A 78 11.46 -0.81 -8.89
N PHE A 79 11.55 0.52 -8.88
CA PHE A 79 11.25 1.32 -10.05
C PHE A 79 12.39 1.24 -11.08
N LEU A 80 12.04 1.06 -12.36
CA LEU A 80 13.00 1.06 -13.46
C LEU A 80 13.38 2.48 -13.90
N SER A 81 12.51 3.45 -13.56
CA SER A 81 12.73 4.86 -13.84
C SER A 81 12.08 5.69 -12.72
N ARG A 82 12.33 6.99 -12.71
CA ARG A 82 11.69 7.88 -11.73
C ARG A 82 10.17 7.74 -11.77
N PRO A 83 9.51 7.53 -10.62
CA PRO A 83 8.05 7.42 -10.55
C PRO A 83 7.37 8.68 -11.07
N LYS A 84 6.21 8.52 -11.73
CA LYS A 84 5.42 9.61 -12.31
C LYS A 84 4.23 10.03 -11.47
N LEU A 85 3.85 9.25 -10.47
CA LEU A 85 2.78 9.55 -9.53
C LEU A 85 3.27 10.50 -8.43
N ASP A 86 2.35 11.26 -7.86
CA ASP A 86 2.64 12.15 -6.73
C ASP A 86 2.92 11.35 -5.45
N GLY A 87 3.90 11.78 -4.67
CA GLY A 87 4.18 11.21 -3.38
C GLY A 87 5.67 11.21 -3.01
N LEU A 88 5.97 10.49 -1.95
CA LEU A 88 7.33 10.20 -1.53
C LEU A 88 7.77 8.88 -2.12
N TRP A 89 8.84 8.92 -2.90
CA TRP A 89 9.51 7.71 -3.38
C TRP A 89 10.39 7.18 -2.26
N VAL A 90 10.06 5.97 -1.76
CA VAL A 90 10.73 5.38 -0.61
C VAL A 90 11.37 4.04 -0.98
N ARG A 91 12.46 3.74 -0.29
CA ARG A 91 13.10 2.42 -0.28
C ARG A 91 12.96 1.82 1.10
N LEU A 92 12.47 0.60 1.14
CA LEU A 92 12.23 -0.17 2.35
C LEU A 92 13.21 -1.34 2.40
N ARG A 93 13.92 -1.48 3.50
CA ARG A 93 14.73 -2.65 3.77
C ARG A 93 14.09 -3.45 4.90
N PHE A 94 13.78 -4.70 4.60
CA PHE A 94 13.19 -5.62 5.56
C PHE A 94 14.26 -6.21 6.49
N ARG A 95 13.81 -6.78 7.59
CA ARG A 95 14.72 -7.45 8.55
C ARG A 95 15.40 -8.69 7.96
N ASP A 96 14.81 -9.31 6.95
CA ASP A 96 15.40 -10.41 6.17
C ASP A 96 16.32 -9.91 5.04
N GLU A 97 16.66 -8.62 5.04
CA GLU A 97 17.51 -7.93 4.06
C GLU A 97 16.91 -7.76 2.66
N ASP A 98 15.69 -8.19 2.45
CA ASP A 98 14.97 -7.91 1.20
C ASP A 98 14.73 -6.40 1.05
N VAL A 99 14.71 -5.92 -0.18
CA VAL A 99 14.55 -4.49 -0.51
C VAL A 99 13.36 -4.31 -1.42
N MET A 100 12.54 -3.30 -1.12
CA MET A 100 11.39 -2.92 -1.90
C MET A 100 11.31 -1.40 -2.02
N GLU A 101 10.91 -0.91 -3.17
CA GLU A 101 10.58 0.49 -3.39
C GLU A 101 9.08 0.68 -3.58
N GLY A 102 8.60 1.86 -3.26
CA GLY A 102 7.21 2.21 -3.46
C GLY A 102 6.99 3.70 -3.32
N LEU A 103 5.75 4.11 -3.51
CA LEU A 103 5.30 5.48 -3.29
C LEU A 103 4.41 5.53 -2.06
N VAL A 104 4.66 6.49 -1.19
CA VAL A 104 3.86 6.79 -0.01
C VAL A 104 3.26 8.19 -0.18
N GLY A 105 2.08 8.42 0.37
CA GLY A 105 1.49 9.77 0.38
C GLY A 105 2.40 10.78 1.07
N ASN A 106 2.44 11.99 0.53
CA ASN A 106 3.26 13.09 1.06
C ASN A 106 2.58 13.81 2.23
N ASP A 107 1.86 13.09 3.05
CA ASP A 107 1.32 13.55 4.32
C ASP A 107 1.76 12.59 5.41
N LEU A 108 2.64 13.06 6.29
CA LEU A 108 3.22 12.22 7.34
C LEU A 108 2.19 11.84 8.42
N LEU A 109 1.08 12.56 8.51
CA LEU A 109 -0.02 12.20 9.42
C LEU A 109 -0.83 10.99 8.94
N ASP A 110 -0.75 10.69 7.64
CA ASP A 110 -1.38 9.50 7.06
C ASP A 110 -0.57 8.22 7.30
N LEU A 111 0.65 8.33 7.85
CA LEU A 111 1.46 7.17 8.21
C LEU A 111 0.80 6.44 9.39
N LEU A 112 0.62 5.13 9.22
CA LEU A 112 0.02 4.29 10.25
C LEU A 112 1.04 3.97 11.36
N ASP A 113 0.57 3.91 12.60
CA ASP A 113 1.43 3.59 13.74
C ASP A 113 2.07 2.20 13.62
N THR A 114 1.32 1.25 13.07
CA THR A 114 1.73 -0.15 12.97
C THR A 114 2.44 -0.51 11.67
N GLY A 115 2.45 0.39 10.69
CA GLY A 115 3.07 0.11 9.39
C GLY A 115 2.86 1.20 8.36
N VAL A 116 3.19 0.88 7.12
CA VAL A 116 3.12 1.80 5.99
C VAL A 116 2.40 1.16 4.82
N GLN A 117 1.58 1.94 4.11
CA GLN A 117 0.98 1.52 2.84
C GLN A 117 1.72 2.16 1.69
N ILE A 118 2.14 1.35 0.74
CA ILE A 118 2.84 1.82 -0.46
C ILE A 118 2.07 1.47 -1.73
N THR A 119 2.25 2.31 -2.75
CA THR A 119 1.91 1.96 -4.13
C THR A 119 3.12 1.29 -4.75
N PRO A 120 2.98 0.04 -5.26
CA PRO A 120 4.10 -0.71 -5.80
C PRO A 120 4.60 -0.15 -7.14
N PRO A 121 5.84 -0.49 -7.57
CA PRO A 121 6.44 -0.01 -8.81
C PRO A 121 5.70 -0.38 -10.09
N ASP A 122 5.03 -1.54 -10.11
CA ASP A 122 4.28 -1.98 -11.27
C ASP A 122 2.79 -1.63 -11.13
N LEU A 123 2.40 -0.51 -11.75
CA LEU A 123 1.02 0.00 -11.70
C LEU A 123 0.02 -0.86 -12.49
N HIS A 124 0.50 -1.65 -13.43
CA HIS A 124 -0.34 -2.52 -14.27
C HIS A 124 -0.35 -3.97 -13.79
N GLY A 125 0.37 -4.25 -12.70
CA GLY A 125 0.45 -5.55 -12.10
C GLY A 125 -0.80 -5.96 -11.33
N ASN A 126 -0.74 -7.14 -10.74
CA ASN A 126 -1.81 -7.69 -9.93
C ASN A 126 -1.92 -7.03 -8.54
N SER A 127 -0.83 -6.47 -8.04
CA SER A 127 -0.79 -5.80 -6.73
C SER A 127 -1.14 -4.33 -6.86
N LEU A 128 -2.20 -3.91 -6.18
CA LEU A 128 -2.70 -2.53 -6.19
C LEU A 128 -2.00 -1.67 -5.16
N ARG A 129 -1.82 -2.21 -3.96
CA ARG A 129 -1.16 -1.59 -2.81
C ARG A 129 -0.55 -2.68 -1.95
N ILE A 130 0.42 -2.29 -1.14
CA ILE A 130 1.08 -3.20 -0.21
C ILE A 130 1.11 -2.53 1.16
N PHE A 131 0.56 -3.19 2.17
CA PHE A 131 0.74 -2.80 3.56
C PHE A 131 1.93 -3.55 4.13
N ILE A 132 2.83 -2.83 4.79
CA ILE A 132 4.05 -3.40 5.38
C ILE A 132 4.07 -3.06 6.86
N PRO A 133 3.98 -4.05 7.75
CA PRO A 133 4.10 -3.82 9.17
C PRO A 133 5.46 -3.23 9.54
N ARG A 134 5.47 -2.27 10.46
CA ARG A 134 6.71 -1.68 10.96
C ARG A 134 7.65 -2.74 11.55
N SER A 135 7.09 -3.77 12.20
CA SER A 135 7.85 -4.88 12.75
C SER A 135 8.66 -5.67 11.73
N ALA A 136 8.27 -5.65 10.46
CA ALA A 136 8.98 -6.32 9.37
C ALA A 136 10.14 -5.48 8.79
N LEU A 137 10.18 -4.18 9.10
CA LEU A 137 11.14 -3.23 8.52
C LEU A 137 12.34 -2.99 9.42
N GLU A 138 13.50 -2.93 8.81
CA GLU A 138 14.76 -2.44 9.39
C GLU A 138 14.96 -0.95 9.10
N GLU A 139 14.60 -0.51 7.88
CA GLU A 139 14.86 0.85 7.42
C GLU A 139 13.83 1.29 6.38
N MET A 140 13.49 2.56 6.43
CA MET A 140 12.73 3.25 5.37
C MET A 140 13.42 4.57 5.03
N LYS A 141 13.85 4.72 3.78
CA LYS A 141 14.51 5.93 3.28
C LYS A 141 13.68 6.60 2.21
N VAL A 142 13.58 7.92 2.26
CA VAL A 142 13.01 8.73 1.19
C VAL A 142 14.10 8.95 0.15
N LEU A 143 13.84 8.49 -1.09
CA LEU A 143 14.73 8.68 -2.23
C LEU A 143 14.45 9.99 -2.97
N GLY A 144 13.20 10.46 -2.89
CA GLY A 144 12.83 11.71 -3.54
C GLY A 144 11.34 12.03 -3.34
N VAL A 145 11.01 13.27 -3.63
CA VAL A 145 9.62 13.73 -3.75
C VAL A 145 9.29 13.78 -5.23
N VAL A 146 8.19 13.13 -5.62
CA VAL A 146 7.77 13.03 -7.02
C VAL A 146 6.40 13.66 -7.22
N GLY A 147 6.18 14.23 -8.39
CA GLY A 147 4.91 14.86 -8.77
C GLY A 147 4.67 16.25 -8.18
N ALA A 148 5.35 16.65 -7.11
CA ALA A 148 5.11 17.91 -6.38
C ALA A 148 5.53 19.17 -7.14
N ALA A 149 6.54 19.08 -8.03
CA ALA A 149 7.13 20.26 -8.69
C ALA A 149 6.15 21.00 -9.59
N ARG A 150 5.24 20.33 -10.26
CA ARG A 150 4.24 20.97 -11.13
C ARG A 150 3.17 21.73 -10.34
N ARG A 151 2.71 21.19 -9.21
CA ARG A 151 1.72 21.85 -8.35
C ARG A 151 2.28 23.10 -7.69
N THR A 152 3.49 23.02 -7.13
CA THR A 152 4.16 24.16 -6.50
C THR A 152 4.36 25.31 -7.47
N SER A 153 4.73 25.03 -8.72
CA SER A 153 4.89 26.06 -9.75
C SER A 153 3.57 26.75 -10.12
N GLN A 154 2.47 26.02 -10.15
CA GLN A 154 1.15 26.59 -10.44
C GLN A 154 0.61 27.41 -9.28
N GLU A 155 0.79 26.96 -8.05
CA GLU A 155 0.39 27.68 -6.85
C GLU A 155 1.18 28.98 -6.69
N LEU A 156 2.49 28.94 -6.89
CA LEU A 156 3.34 30.12 -6.87
C LEU A 156 2.99 31.13 -7.97
N ARG A 157 2.63 30.68 -9.17
CA ARG A 157 2.14 31.53 -10.25
C ARG A 157 0.80 32.16 -9.92
N GLY A 158 -0.11 31.44 -9.27
CA GLY A 158 -1.39 31.95 -8.80
C GLY A 158 -1.24 33.05 -7.76
N VAL A 159 -0.38 32.84 -6.76
CA VAL A 159 -0.07 33.83 -5.71
C VAL A 159 0.60 35.07 -6.29
N SER A 160 1.55 34.92 -7.21
CA SER A 160 2.21 36.05 -7.87
C SER A 160 1.23 36.90 -8.69
N SER A 161 0.30 36.28 -9.38
CA SER A 161 -0.72 36.96 -10.18
C SER A 161 -1.73 37.72 -9.31
N SER A 162 -2.13 37.20 -8.17
CA SER A 162 -3.04 37.88 -7.26
C SER A 162 -2.35 39.02 -6.48
N GLN A 163 -1.06 38.89 -6.16
CA GLN A 163 -0.30 39.96 -5.53
C GLN A 163 -0.05 41.18 -6.47
N SER A 164 0.19 40.93 -7.75
CA SER A 164 0.38 42.02 -8.72
C SER A 164 -0.89 42.83 -8.93
N LYS A 165 -2.08 42.26 -8.77
CA LYS A 165 -3.35 43.00 -8.84
C LYS A 165 -3.64 43.85 -7.62
N LEU A 166 -3.09 43.52 -6.45
CA LEU A 166 -3.24 44.33 -5.21
C LEU A 166 -2.41 45.60 -5.18
N PHE A 167 -1.34 45.69 -5.98
CA PHE A 167 -0.42 46.78 -6.02
C PHE A 167 -0.50 47.63 -7.30
N SER A 168 -1.48 47.41 -8.16
CA SER A 168 -1.66 48.12 -9.43
C SER A 168 -2.78 49.17 -9.36
N GLU A 169 -2.74 50.06 -8.36
CA GLU A 169 -3.52 51.29 -8.38
C GLU A 169 -2.68 52.44 -8.87
#